data_907242e89a963f7a98866866b5b98811
#
_entry.id   907242e89a963f7a98866866b5b98811
#
_cell.length_a   1.000
_cell.length_b   1.000
_cell.length_c   1.000
_cell.angle_alpha   90.00
_cell.angle_beta   90.00
_cell.angle_gamma   90.00
#
_symmetry.space_group_name_H-M   'P 1'
#
loop_
_entity.id
_entity.type
_entity.pdbx_description
1 polymer ?
#
loop_
_entity_poly.entity_id
_entity_poly.type
_entity_poly.pdbx_seq_one_letter_code
_entity_poly.pdbx_strand_id
1 'polypeptide(L)'
;MAHLEERTDKKTDKKTAKRSKKTKPPAHVDSDLTKVEYRTFNFKQDLKAIKRIWREVGWVTEDAPEKAMDIIFSVDDTVVGCINGNPECSVLAQSGTMRLDETDLPLCVIAAVTTSRIGRGQGFAQNLTAWQLARGTKKGAAVAALGMFDQGFYNKVGFGTGAYTNEFAIDPSSIDVSVKPRTPSRLTEADSDAILKAMVNRPRSHGAVVIDNAHSARAECLLSENGFGLGYFSGKTLSHFIWLSGEGEHGPYTLEKMGYSNGEQLLELLALLKSLADQIYSIKLREPPEIQLQSMLKRPFREQAIAEKGKYYAEQNTYAWYQLRILDLRACVSAVSFAGSPVRFNLSLTDPVTEVLQAAKQVTTKIKEPWTGVGGHYAVEFGVKSSARLMPAGKLDKSLPTLSCSVDTFSRLLWGVAPATSLAISDGLQAPQTLLSALDPVFKTNPNPVWDF
;
A
#
# COMPACT_ATOMS: atom_id res chain seq x y z
N MET A 1 -46.87 0.54 14.12
CA MET A 1 -48.16 0.76 13.45
C MET A 1 -47.83 0.53 11.98
N ALA A 2 -47.99 -0.66 11.47
CA ALA A 2 -49.23 -1.34 11.09
C ALA A 2 -49.92 -0.71 9.87
N HIS A 3 -49.86 -1.42 8.81
CA HIS A 3 -50.91 -1.92 7.91
C HIS A 3 -50.52 -1.71 6.46
N LEU A 4 -50.79 -2.51 5.49
CA LEU A 4 -51.45 -3.80 5.27
C LEU A 4 -51.31 -4.13 3.77
N GLU A 5 -51.24 -5.39 3.52
CA GLU A 5 -51.42 -6.15 2.30
C GLU A 5 -52.50 -5.64 1.33
N GLU A 6 -52.29 -5.90 0.02
CA GLU A 6 -53.40 -6.39 -0.79
C GLU A 6 -52.91 -7.32 -1.92
N ARG A 7 -53.48 -8.50 -1.89
CA ARG A 7 -53.42 -9.54 -2.94
C ARG A 7 -54.43 -9.25 -4.03
N THR A 8 -54.13 -9.55 -5.26
CA THR A 8 -55.18 -10.02 -6.21
C THR A 8 -54.66 -11.14 -7.11
N ASP A 9 -55.58 -12.06 -7.28
CA ASP A 9 -55.51 -13.40 -7.83
C ASP A 9 -55.58 -13.48 -9.40
N LYS A 10 -55.00 -14.55 -9.89
CA LYS A 10 -55.39 -15.47 -10.98
C LYS A 10 -55.84 -14.94 -12.33
N LYS A 11 -55.12 -15.41 -13.38
CA LYS A 11 -55.82 -16.17 -14.44
C LYS A 11 -54.87 -17.19 -15.12
N THR A 12 -55.27 -18.44 -15.03
CA THR A 12 -54.77 -19.60 -15.77
C THR A 12 -55.12 -19.52 -17.25
N ASP A 13 -54.15 -19.81 -18.13
CA ASP A 13 -54.43 -20.29 -19.46
C ASP A 13 -53.49 -21.45 -19.82
N LYS A 14 -54.11 -22.61 -20.00
CA LYS A 14 -53.53 -23.82 -20.56
C LYS A 14 -53.35 -23.66 -22.08
N LYS A 15 -52.11 -23.88 -22.57
CA LYS A 15 -51.96 -24.40 -23.96
C LYS A 15 -50.65 -25.17 -24.14
N THR A 16 -50.89 -26.43 -24.47
CA THR A 16 -50.13 -27.34 -25.36
C THR A 16 -48.63 -27.52 -25.18
N ALA A 17 -48.31 -28.67 -24.64
CA ALA A 17 -47.01 -29.32 -24.67
C ALA A 17 -46.53 -29.63 -26.08
N LYS A 18 -45.48 -28.98 -26.54
CA LYS A 18 -44.61 -29.46 -27.63
C LYS A 18 -43.40 -30.17 -27.02
N ARG A 19 -43.31 -31.47 -27.29
CA ARG A 19 -42.18 -32.35 -27.00
C ARG A 19 -40.89 -31.72 -27.52
N SER A 20 -40.07 -31.13 -26.64
CA SER A 20 -38.71 -30.71 -26.97
C SER A 20 -37.77 -31.91 -26.88
N LYS A 21 -37.03 -32.14 -27.96
CA LYS A 21 -35.94 -33.12 -28.04
C LYS A 21 -35.00 -32.92 -26.86
N LYS A 22 -34.76 -33.97 -26.08
CA LYS A 22 -33.70 -34.01 -25.05
C LYS A 22 -32.36 -33.76 -25.75
N THR A 23 -31.83 -32.57 -25.64
CA THR A 23 -30.41 -32.31 -25.87
C THR A 23 -29.66 -32.97 -24.73
N LYS A 24 -28.73 -33.87 -25.07
CA LYS A 24 -27.76 -34.41 -24.12
C LYS A 24 -27.13 -33.26 -23.36
N PRO A 25 -26.94 -33.40 -22.02
CA PRO A 25 -26.10 -32.46 -21.28
C PRO A 25 -24.71 -32.44 -21.95
N PRO A 26 -24.01 -31.28 -21.98
CA PRO A 26 -22.65 -31.22 -22.47
C PRO A 26 -21.83 -32.24 -21.69
N ALA A 27 -21.03 -33.04 -22.40
CA ALA A 27 -20.13 -34.03 -21.82
C ALA A 27 -19.36 -33.32 -20.66
N HIS A 28 -19.36 -33.96 -19.48
CA HIS A 28 -18.39 -33.66 -18.45
C HIS A 28 -17.02 -33.70 -19.14
N VAL A 29 -16.39 -32.53 -19.22
CA VAL A 29 -15.00 -32.44 -19.62
C VAL A 29 -14.26 -33.24 -18.56
N ASP A 30 -13.59 -34.30 -19.01
CA ASP A 30 -12.67 -35.08 -18.19
C ASP A 30 -11.81 -34.14 -17.37
N SER A 31 -11.58 -34.51 -16.12
CA SER A 31 -10.67 -33.85 -15.20
C SER A 31 -9.22 -34.02 -15.65
N ASP A 32 -8.93 -33.66 -16.89
CA ASP A 32 -7.59 -33.58 -17.40
C ASP A 32 -6.90 -32.37 -16.71
N LEU A 33 -5.95 -32.72 -15.88
CA LEU A 33 -4.93 -31.97 -15.16
C LEU A 33 -4.90 -30.49 -15.55
N THR A 34 -5.61 -29.68 -14.77
CA THR A 34 -5.52 -28.21 -14.86
C THR A 34 -4.05 -27.82 -14.65
N LYS A 35 -3.36 -27.48 -15.73
CA LYS A 35 -1.95 -27.11 -15.68
C LYS A 35 -1.81 -25.71 -15.08
N VAL A 36 -1.34 -25.64 -13.86
CA VAL A 36 -0.98 -24.40 -13.17
C VAL A 36 0.50 -24.09 -13.40
N GLU A 37 0.84 -22.87 -13.73
CA GLU A 37 2.23 -22.41 -13.83
C GLU A 37 2.40 -20.97 -13.35
N TYR A 38 3.61 -20.65 -12.86
CA TYR A 38 4.03 -19.28 -12.55
C TYR A 38 5.15 -18.89 -13.51
N ARG A 39 5.06 -17.67 -14.04
CA ARG A 39 6.08 -17.13 -14.94
C ARG A 39 6.13 -15.60 -14.91
N THR A 40 7.17 -15.04 -15.48
CA THR A 40 7.23 -13.59 -15.71
C THR A 40 6.18 -13.19 -16.74
N PHE A 41 5.65 -12.01 -16.59
CA PHE A 41 4.71 -11.40 -17.50
C PHE A 41 5.35 -11.15 -18.87
N ASN A 42 4.59 -11.35 -19.93
CA ASN A 42 4.94 -10.99 -21.29
C ASN A 42 3.94 -9.98 -21.83
N PHE A 43 4.38 -8.74 -22.03
CA PHE A 43 3.52 -7.63 -22.42
C PHE A 43 2.63 -7.96 -23.64
N LYS A 44 3.20 -8.54 -24.69
CA LYS A 44 2.48 -8.81 -25.94
C LYS A 44 1.43 -9.92 -25.81
N GLN A 45 1.67 -10.89 -24.92
CA GLN A 45 0.81 -12.07 -24.77
C GLN A 45 -0.22 -11.89 -23.66
N ASP A 46 0.15 -11.22 -22.56
CA ASP A 46 -0.60 -11.30 -21.31
C ASP A 46 -1.43 -10.05 -21.02
N LEU A 47 -1.06 -8.89 -21.59
CA LEU A 47 -1.70 -7.62 -21.25
C LEU A 47 -3.22 -7.65 -21.40
N LYS A 48 -3.71 -8.31 -22.46
CA LYS A 48 -5.16 -8.45 -22.68
C LYS A 48 -5.85 -9.22 -21.54
N ALA A 49 -5.20 -10.28 -21.03
CA ALA A 49 -5.73 -11.07 -19.92
C ALA A 49 -5.73 -10.24 -18.62
N ILE A 50 -4.67 -9.47 -18.35
CA ILE A 50 -4.59 -8.61 -17.16
C ILE A 50 -5.66 -7.51 -17.21
N LYS A 51 -5.85 -6.84 -18.35
CA LYS A 51 -6.93 -5.87 -18.53
C LYS A 51 -8.31 -6.49 -18.27
N ARG A 52 -8.55 -7.72 -18.75
CA ARG A 52 -9.76 -8.48 -18.44
C ARG A 52 -9.92 -8.69 -16.93
N ILE A 53 -8.86 -9.14 -16.24
CA ILE A 53 -8.91 -9.41 -14.80
C ILE A 53 -9.23 -8.13 -14.03
N TRP A 54 -8.62 -6.99 -14.35
CA TRP A 54 -8.88 -5.72 -13.68
C TRP A 54 -10.33 -5.25 -13.84
N ARG A 55 -10.93 -5.42 -15.04
CA ARG A 55 -12.37 -5.17 -15.25
C ARG A 55 -13.24 -6.15 -14.47
N GLU A 56 -12.87 -7.44 -14.50
CA GLU A 56 -13.60 -8.50 -13.80
C GLU A 56 -13.67 -8.27 -12.28
N VAL A 57 -12.63 -7.71 -11.67
CA VAL A 57 -12.60 -7.39 -10.24
C VAL A 57 -13.08 -5.97 -9.92
N GLY A 58 -13.43 -5.18 -10.93
CA GLY A 58 -13.99 -3.84 -10.76
C GLY A 58 -12.95 -2.74 -10.44
N TRP A 59 -11.68 -2.98 -10.72
CA TRP A 59 -10.62 -1.98 -10.49
C TRP A 59 -10.62 -0.89 -11.56
N VAL A 60 -11.06 -1.21 -12.76
CA VAL A 60 -11.24 -0.27 -13.84
C VAL A 60 -12.60 -0.50 -14.50
N THR A 61 -13.22 0.58 -14.92
CA THR A 61 -14.45 0.56 -15.72
C THR A 61 -14.13 0.23 -17.19
N GLU A 62 -15.15 0.00 -18.02
CA GLU A 62 -14.95 -0.20 -19.46
C GLU A 62 -14.37 1.03 -20.13
N ASP A 63 -14.71 2.22 -19.62
CA ASP A 63 -14.28 3.52 -20.14
C ASP A 63 -12.91 3.97 -19.59
N ALA A 64 -12.31 3.21 -18.67
CA ALA A 64 -11.01 3.55 -18.10
C ALA A 64 -9.93 3.66 -19.18
N PRO A 65 -8.99 4.63 -19.08
CA PRO A 65 -7.96 4.83 -20.08
C PRO A 65 -7.05 3.60 -20.20
N GLU A 66 -7.24 2.78 -21.22
CA GLU A 66 -6.39 1.59 -21.46
C GLU A 66 -4.90 1.95 -21.53
N LYS A 67 -4.59 3.18 -21.96
CA LYS A 67 -3.24 3.74 -22.02
C LYS A 67 -2.54 3.73 -20.65
N ALA A 68 -3.25 3.95 -19.54
CA ALA A 68 -2.66 3.92 -18.22
C ALA A 68 -2.16 2.50 -17.87
N MET A 69 -2.99 1.49 -18.15
CA MET A 69 -2.57 0.09 -17.94
C MET A 69 -1.40 -0.30 -18.83
N ASP A 70 -1.39 0.15 -20.09
CA ASP A 70 -0.28 -0.09 -21.02
C ASP A 70 1.03 0.48 -20.46
N ILE A 71 0.98 1.67 -19.88
CA ILE A 71 2.14 2.34 -19.27
C ILE A 71 2.63 1.54 -18.06
N ILE A 72 1.77 1.19 -17.11
CA ILE A 72 2.12 0.44 -15.90
C ILE A 72 2.82 -0.87 -16.25
N PHE A 73 2.17 -1.68 -17.08
CA PHE A 73 2.66 -3.02 -17.42
C PHE A 73 3.82 -3.03 -18.43
N SER A 74 4.15 -1.90 -19.06
CA SER A 74 5.28 -1.82 -19.98
C SER A 74 6.65 -1.77 -19.29
N VAL A 75 6.70 -1.28 -18.04
CA VAL A 75 7.95 -0.94 -17.34
C VAL A 75 8.12 -1.65 -16.00
N ASP A 76 7.04 -2.05 -15.36
CA ASP A 76 7.09 -2.62 -14.03
C ASP A 76 7.32 -4.15 -14.06
N ASP A 77 7.98 -4.65 -13.02
CA ASP A 77 8.27 -6.07 -12.87
C ASP A 77 7.01 -6.84 -12.47
N THR A 78 6.43 -7.57 -13.40
CA THR A 78 5.20 -8.32 -13.20
C THR A 78 5.43 -9.82 -13.32
N VAL A 79 4.81 -10.59 -12.43
CA VAL A 79 4.69 -12.05 -12.51
C VAL A 79 3.23 -12.46 -12.63
N VAL A 80 2.99 -13.58 -13.31
CA VAL A 80 1.63 -14.09 -13.54
C VAL A 80 1.50 -15.55 -13.12
N GLY A 81 0.33 -15.87 -12.58
CA GLY A 81 -0.14 -17.23 -12.35
C GLY A 81 -1.13 -17.62 -13.45
N CYS A 82 -0.88 -18.72 -14.13
CA CYS A 82 -1.61 -19.15 -15.30
C CYS A 82 -2.34 -20.46 -15.05
N ILE A 83 -3.53 -20.59 -15.63
CA ILE A 83 -4.29 -21.83 -15.77
C ILE A 83 -4.31 -22.17 -17.26
N ASN A 84 -3.76 -23.32 -17.62
CA ASN A 84 -3.66 -23.78 -19.02
C ASN A 84 -3.04 -22.72 -19.96
N GLY A 85 -1.99 -22.05 -19.46
CA GLY A 85 -1.25 -21.02 -20.19
C GLY A 85 -1.86 -19.62 -20.15
N ASN A 86 -3.11 -19.45 -19.71
CA ASN A 86 -3.79 -18.16 -19.61
C ASN A 86 -3.56 -17.50 -18.25
N PRO A 87 -3.12 -16.23 -18.18
CA PRO A 87 -3.00 -15.50 -16.92
C PRO A 87 -4.34 -15.36 -16.21
N GLU A 88 -4.37 -15.75 -14.94
CA GLU A 88 -5.52 -15.65 -14.05
C GLU A 88 -5.18 -14.94 -12.73
N CYS A 89 -3.92 -14.61 -12.53
CA CYS A 89 -3.46 -13.77 -11.44
C CYS A 89 -2.23 -12.98 -11.87
N SER A 90 -2.08 -11.74 -11.38
CA SER A 90 -0.88 -10.93 -11.53
C SER A 90 -0.45 -10.31 -10.22
N VAL A 91 0.86 -10.14 -10.06
CA VAL A 91 1.48 -9.37 -8.99
C VAL A 91 2.58 -8.51 -9.60
N LEU A 92 2.49 -7.23 -9.38
CA LEU A 92 3.43 -6.23 -9.85
C LEU A 92 4.35 -5.80 -8.72
N ALA A 93 5.61 -5.50 -9.02
CA ALA A 93 6.55 -4.91 -8.09
C ALA A 93 7.22 -3.68 -8.69
N GLN A 94 7.33 -2.62 -7.88
CA GLN A 94 8.03 -1.39 -8.21
C GLN A 94 9.23 -1.21 -7.28
N SER A 95 10.25 -0.52 -7.76
CA SER A 95 11.41 -0.15 -6.95
C SER A 95 11.24 1.26 -6.40
N GLY A 96 11.73 1.47 -5.18
CA GLY A 96 11.69 2.77 -4.52
C GLY A 96 12.64 2.81 -3.34
N THR A 97 12.39 3.73 -2.42
CA THR A 97 13.05 3.80 -1.11
C THR A 97 12.02 3.99 -0.01
N MET A 98 12.31 3.48 1.20
CA MET A 98 11.56 3.74 2.41
C MET A 98 12.51 4.21 3.50
N ARG A 99 12.18 5.32 4.16
CA ARG A 99 13.03 5.91 5.18
C ARG A 99 12.89 5.20 6.52
N LEU A 100 14.01 4.78 7.08
CA LEU A 100 14.13 4.32 8.45
C LEU A 100 15.10 5.26 9.17
N ASP A 101 14.63 5.95 10.18
CA ASP A 101 15.33 7.10 10.79
C ASP A 101 15.77 8.12 9.73
N GLU A 102 17.07 8.23 9.48
CA GLU A 102 17.66 9.13 8.48
C GLU A 102 18.18 8.39 7.23
N THR A 103 17.97 7.07 7.16
CA THR A 103 18.48 6.22 6.07
C THR A 103 17.37 5.85 5.11
N ASP A 104 17.56 6.11 3.82
CA ASP A 104 16.67 5.62 2.76
C ASP A 104 17.07 4.20 2.36
N LEU A 105 16.27 3.22 2.76
CA LEU A 105 16.46 1.80 2.43
C LEU A 105 15.84 1.46 1.07
N PRO A 106 16.51 0.64 0.23
CA PRO A 106 15.92 0.17 -1.02
C PRO A 106 14.63 -0.62 -0.77
N LEU A 107 13.57 -0.24 -1.47
CA LEU A 107 12.20 -0.72 -1.29
C LEU A 107 11.73 -1.54 -2.49
N CYS A 108 11.04 -2.64 -2.22
CA CYS A 108 10.19 -3.36 -3.16
C CYS A 108 8.72 -3.07 -2.82
N VAL A 109 8.04 -2.28 -3.62
CA VAL A 109 6.61 -2.04 -3.49
C VAL A 109 5.85 -3.14 -4.21
N ILE A 110 5.00 -3.87 -3.49
CA ILE A 110 4.07 -4.85 -4.08
C ILE A 110 2.78 -4.13 -4.41
N ALA A 111 2.40 -4.18 -5.67
CA ALA A 111 1.22 -3.51 -6.18
C ALA A 111 0.42 -4.41 -7.14
N ALA A 112 -0.78 -3.99 -7.48
CA ALA A 112 -1.64 -4.61 -8.48
C ALA A 112 -1.81 -6.14 -8.30
N VAL A 113 -1.97 -6.59 -7.05
CA VAL A 113 -2.24 -7.99 -6.74
C VAL A 113 -3.68 -8.32 -7.09
N THR A 114 -3.88 -8.92 -8.23
CA THR A 114 -5.23 -9.27 -8.72
C THR A 114 -5.35 -10.72 -9.11
N THR A 115 -6.51 -11.31 -8.85
CA THR A 115 -6.83 -12.69 -9.20
C THR A 115 -8.23 -12.73 -9.82
N SER A 116 -8.35 -13.36 -11.00
CA SER A 116 -9.62 -13.58 -11.68
C SER A 116 -10.57 -14.43 -10.83
N ARG A 117 -11.85 -14.45 -11.20
CA ARG A 117 -12.86 -15.25 -10.49
C ARG A 117 -12.54 -16.74 -10.49
N ILE A 118 -12.00 -17.27 -11.59
CA ILE A 118 -11.64 -18.69 -11.70
C ILE A 118 -10.28 -19.03 -11.07
N GLY A 119 -9.39 -18.05 -10.89
CA GLY A 119 -8.10 -18.22 -10.23
C GLY A 119 -8.17 -18.20 -8.70
N ARG A 120 -9.32 -17.87 -8.11
CA ARG A 120 -9.47 -17.79 -6.64
C ARG A 120 -9.33 -19.15 -5.97
N GLY A 121 -8.79 -19.14 -4.74
CA GLY A 121 -8.58 -20.37 -3.97
C GLY A 121 -7.37 -21.21 -4.40
N GLN A 122 -6.65 -20.82 -5.47
CA GLN A 122 -5.49 -21.55 -6.00
C GLN A 122 -4.15 -21.16 -5.35
N GLY A 123 -4.15 -20.24 -4.39
CA GLY A 123 -2.93 -19.73 -3.75
C GLY A 123 -2.07 -18.82 -4.63
N PHE A 124 -2.54 -18.43 -5.82
CA PHE A 124 -1.77 -17.62 -6.78
C PHE A 124 -1.22 -16.34 -6.18
N ALA A 125 -2.07 -15.50 -5.61
CA ALA A 125 -1.66 -14.20 -5.10
C ALA A 125 -0.59 -14.32 -4.01
N GLN A 126 -0.72 -15.28 -3.09
CA GLN A 126 0.24 -15.54 -2.04
C GLN A 126 1.59 -16.00 -2.59
N ASN A 127 1.59 -16.98 -3.50
CA ASN A 127 2.81 -17.56 -4.08
C ASN A 127 3.53 -16.55 -4.98
N LEU A 128 2.80 -15.78 -5.78
CA LEU A 128 3.38 -14.76 -6.66
C LEU A 128 3.92 -13.58 -5.85
N THR A 129 3.25 -13.17 -4.77
CA THR A 129 3.77 -12.15 -3.85
C THR A 129 5.10 -12.61 -3.24
N ALA A 130 5.14 -13.84 -2.71
CA ALA A 130 6.39 -14.40 -2.18
C ALA A 130 7.51 -14.44 -3.23
N TRP A 131 7.19 -14.80 -4.47
CA TRP A 131 8.16 -14.76 -5.55
C TRP A 131 8.64 -13.34 -5.87
N GLN A 132 7.74 -12.34 -5.93
CA GLN A 132 8.14 -10.96 -6.14
C GLN A 132 9.03 -10.42 -5.02
N LEU A 133 8.80 -10.82 -3.76
CA LEU A 133 9.71 -10.50 -2.64
C LEU A 133 11.11 -11.05 -2.88
N ALA A 134 11.23 -12.31 -3.31
CA ALA A 134 12.52 -12.91 -3.64
C ALA A 134 13.22 -12.20 -4.82
N ARG A 135 12.45 -11.78 -5.84
CA ARG A 135 12.96 -10.99 -6.97
C ARG A 135 13.40 -9.60 -6.54
N GLY A 136 12.62 -8.93 -5.68
CA GLY A 136 12.96 -7.62 -5.11
C GLY A 136 14.26 -7.69 -4.31
N THR A 137 14.43 -8.70 -3.47
CA THR A 137 15.67 -8.93 -2.70
C THR A 137 16.87 -9.14 -3.63
N LYS A 138 16.70 -9.91 -4.71
CA LYS A 138 17.75 -10.09 -5.74
C LYS A 138 18.16 -8.78 -6.41
N LYS A 139 17.24 -7.81 -6.49
CA LYS A 139 17.49 -6.44 -6.99
C LYS A 139 18.04 -5.50 -5.92
N GLY A 140 18.28 -5.99 -4.70
CA GLY A 140 18.86 -5.23 -3.59
C GLY A 140 17.86 -4.60 -2.63
N ALA A 141 16.57 -4.90 -2.74
CA ALA A 141 15.58 -4.38 -1.79
C ALA A 141 15.84 -4.90 -0.36
N ALA A 142 15.87 -3.99 0.60
CA ALA A 142 16.03 -4.30 2.02
C ALA A 142 14.68 -4.37 2.77
N VAL A 143 13.66 -3.74 2.22
CA VAL A 143 12.30 -3.68 2.77
C VAL A 143 11.27 -3.86 1.65
N ALA A 144 10.10 -4.38 1.98
CA ALA A 144 8.94 -4.36 1.10
C ALA A 144 7.76 -3.67 1.79
N ALA A 145 6.92 -3.01 0.99
CA ALA A 145 5.68 -2.39 1.46
C ALA A 145 4.56 -2.58 0.43
N LEU A 146 3.33 -2.42 0.87
CA LEU A 146 2.13 -2.49 0.04
C LEU A 146 0.96 -1.72 0.68
N GLY A 147 0.05 -1.21 -0.14
CA GLY A 147 -1.29 -0.83 0.28
C GLY A 147 -2.15 -2.09 0.49
N MET A 148 -2.74 -2.26 1.66
CA MET A 148 -3.55 -3.45 1.94
C MET A 148 -5.02 -3.21 1.64
N PHE A 149 -5.68 -4.23 1.11
CA PHE A 149 -7.15 -4.28 0.96
C PHE A 149 -7.80 -5.10 2.08
N ASP A 150 -7.06 -6.02 2.69
CA ASP A 150 -7.56 -6.91 3.75
C ASP A 150 -6.44 -7.25 4.73
N GLN A 151 -6.68 -6.96 6.00
CA GLN A 151 -5.77 -7.31 7.08
C GLN A 151 -5.77 -8.83 7.28
N GLY A 152 -4.57 -9.42 7.39
CA GLY A 152 -4.37 -10.85 7.58
C GLY A 152 -4.02 -11.61 6.30
N PHE A 153 -4.30 -11.07 5.11
CA PHE A 153 -3.94 -11.74 3.86
C PHE A 153 -2.42 -11.77 3.65
N TYR A 154 -1.77 -10.61 3.72
CA TYR A 154 -0.33 -10.49 3.48
C TYR A 154 0.53 -10.85 4.69
N ASN A 155 -0.04 -10.98 5.89
CA ASN A 155 0.65 -11.54 7.05
C ASN A 155 1.15 -12.97 6.78
N LYS A 156 0.47 -13.73 5.92
CA LYS A 156 0.87 -15.08 5.47
C LYS A 156 2.18 -15.10 4.69
N VAL A 157 2.65 -13.96 4.23
CA VAL A 157 3.96 -13.76 3.59
C VAL A 157 4.82 -12.76 4.38
N GLY A 158 4.53 -12.56 5.65
CA GLY A 158 5.36 -11.86 6.62
C GLY A 158 5.25 -10.34 6.62
N PHE A 159 4.18 -9.76 6.09
CA PHE A 159 3.92 -8.33 6.23
C PHE A 159 3.24 -8.00 7.55
N GLY A 160 3.72 -6.98 8.23
CA GLY A 160 3.12 -6.38 9.42
C GLY A 160 2.35 -5.11 9.09
N THR A 161 1.23 -4.91 9.78
CA THR A 161 0.39 -3.71 9.62
C THR A 161 1.16 -2.47 10.07
N GLY A 162 1.14 -1.43 9.25
CA GLY A 162 1.82 -0.16 9.49
C GLY A 162 1.17 0.70 10.58
N ALA A 163 1.69 1.89 10.75
CA ALA A 163 1.13 2.87 11.68
C ALA A 163 -0.20 3.42 11.17
N TYR A 164 -0.97 3.99 12.08
CA TYR A 164 -2.18 4.71 11.74
C TYR A 164 -1.86 5.99 10.94
N THR A 165 -2.72 6.29 9.98
CA THR A 165 -2.71 7.51 9.20
C THR A 165 -4.03 8.23 9.41
N ASN A 166 -3.98 9.55 9.64
CA ASN A 166 -5.18 10.36 9.76
C ASN A 166 -5.64 10.81 8.36
N GLU A 167 -6.93 10.68 8.14
CA GLU A 167 -7.61 11.17 6.95
C GLU A 167 -8.73 12.12 7.37
N PHE A 168 -8.79 13.27 6.74
CA PHE A 168 -9.79 14.30 6.99
C PHE A 168 -10.71 14.44 5.79
N ALA A 169 -12.00 14.63 6.06
CA ALA A 169 -12.95 15.22 5.11
C ALA A 169 -13.38 16.57 5.70
N ILE A 170 -13.09 17.65 5.00
CA ILE A 170 -13.30 19.02 5.50
C ILE A 170 -13.99 19.88 4.45
N ASP A 171 -14.77 20.86 4.91
CA ASP A 171 -15.10 22.04 4.10
C ASP A 171 -13.83 22.88 3.94
N PRO A 172 -13.35 23.15 2.71
CA PRO A 172 -12.16 23.97 2.49
C PRO A 172 -12.22 25.36 3.12
N SER A 173 -13.41 25.93 3.33
CA SER A 173 -13.60 27.23 3.99
C SER A 173 -13.17 27.22 5.45
N SER A 174 -13.13 26.02 6.07
CA SER A 174 -12.68 25.84 7.44
C SER A 174 -11.18 25.98 7.63
N ILE A 175 -10.39 25.91 6.56
CA ILE A 175 -8.92 26.04 6.62
C ILE A 175 -8.55 27.42 7.16
N ASP A 176 -7.79 27.45 8.26
CA ASP A 176 -7.37 28.68 8.95
C ASP A 176 -5.92 29.05 8.66
N VAL A 177 -5.71 29.58 7.46
CA VAL A 177 -4.43 30.14 7.03
C VAL A 177 -4.60 31.58 6.58
N SER A 178 -3.61 32.43 6.87
CA SER A 178 -3.62 33.84 6.53
C SER A 178 -2.94 34.16 5.19
N VAL A 179 -2.22 33.22 4.62
CA VAL A 179 -1.54 33.35 3.32
C VAL A 179 -2.57 33.48 2.21
N LYS A 180 -2.29 34.36 1.23
CA LYS A 180 -3.05 34.43 -0.03
C LYS A 180 -2.32 33.63 -1.10
N PRO A 181 -2.99 32.68 -1.77
CA PRO A 181 -2.34 31.92 -2.81
C PRO A 181 -2.10 32.82 -4.04
N ARG A 182 -1.00 32.61 -4.72
CA ARG A 182 -0.78 33.16 -6.08
C ARG A 182 -1.72 32.49 -7.06
N THR A 183 -1.80 32.98 -8.29
CA THR A 183 -2.50 32.28 -9.37
C THR A 183 -1.75 30.99 -9.74
N PRO A 184 -2.32 29.80 -9.57
CA PRO A 184 -1.66 28.55 -9.92
C PRO A 184 -1.67 28.30 -11.43
N SER A 185 -0.75 27.49 -11.91
CA SER A 185 -0.79 26.90 -13.24
C SER A 185 -1.62 25.61 -13.23
N ARG A 186 -2.32 25.31 -14.31
CA ARG A 186 -2.98 24.01 -14.54
C ARG A 186 -1.92 22.97 -14.85
N LEU A 187 -2.07 21.80 -14.24
CA LEU A 187 -1.25 20.62 -14.52
C LEU A 187 -2.09 19.54 -15.16
N THR A 188 -1.48 18.79 -16.06
CA THR A 188 -2.08 17.65 -16.77
C THR A 188 -1.18 16.42 -16.64
N GLU A 189 -1.60 15.30 -17.19
CA GLU A 189 -0.75 14.10 -17.25
C GLU A 189 0.56 14.31 -18.06
N ALA A 190 0.60 15.34 -18.91
CA ALA A 190 1.83 15.72 -19.62
C ALA A 190 2.90 16.30 -18.69
N ASP A 191 2.51 16.81 -17.52
CA ASP A 191 3.38 17.37 -16.50
C ASP A 191 3.90 16.30 -15.51
N SER A 192 3.63 15.01 -15.74
CA SER A 192 3.93 13.91 -14.84
C SER A 192 5.41 13.84 -14.42
N ASP A 193 6.35 14.19 -15.30
CA ASP A 193 7.78 14.27 -14.95
C ASP A 193 8.08 15.40 -13.94
N ALA A 194 7.41 16.53 -14.07
CA ALA A 194 7.56 17.64 -13.14
C ALA A 194 6.88 17.31 -11.79
N ILE A 195 5.71 16.68 -11.85
CA ILE A 195 4.98 16.18 -10.68
C ILE A 195 5.85 15.19 -9.90
N LEU A 196 6.43 14.18 -10.58
CA LEU A 196 7.32 13.22 -9.96
C LEU A 196 8.53 13.89 -9.29
N LYS A 197 9.19 14.81 -9.98
CA LYS A 197 10.32 15.55 -9.40
C LYS A 197 9.93 16.33 -8.14
N ALA A 198 8.77 16.97 -8.14
CA ALA A 198 8.25 17.67 -6.96
C ALA A 198 7.93 16.69 -5.81
N MET A 199 7.39 15.49 -6.13
CA MET A 199 7.14 14.42 -5.15
C MET A 199 8.43 13.87 -4.55
N VAL A 200 9.45 13.60 -5.36
CA VAL A 200 10.75 13.10 -4.89
C VAL A 200 11.47 14.11 -3.99
N ASN A 201 11.29 15.41 -4.25
CA ASN A 201 11.96 16.49 -3.53
C ASN A 201 11.23 16.97 -2.26
N ARG A 202 10.12 16.39 -1.90
CA ARG A 202 9.41 16.75 -0.66
C ARG A 202 10.18 16.33 0.60
N PRO A 203 9.91 16.95 1.77
CA PRO A 203 10.49 16.51 3.04
C PRO A 203 10.20 15.03 3.29
N ARG A 204 11.20 14.31 3.76
CA ARG A 204 11.10 12.88 4.07
C ARG A 204 11.09 12.68 5.56
N SER A 205 9.92 12.41 6.12
CA SER A 205 9.78 11.97 7.51
C SER A 205 10.14 10.49 7.66
N HIS A 206 10.23 10.03 8.88
CA HIS A 206 10.35 8.61 9.20
C HIS A 206 9.21 7.80 8.56
N GLY A 207 9.53 6.72 7.88
CA GLY A 207 8.58 5.89 7.13
C GLY A 207 8.26 6.37 5.72
N ALA A 208 8.70 7.57 5.32
CA ALA A 208 8.40 8.12 3.99
C ALA A 208 8.86 7.18 2.87
N VAL A 209 7.94 6.95 1.93
CA VAL A 209 8.18 6.16 0.71
C VAL A 209 8.39 7.11 -0.46
N VAL A 210 9.29 6.73 -1.36
CA VAL A 210 9.49 7.40 -2.65
C VAL A 210 9.60 6.34 -3.74
N ILE A 211 8.74 6.44 -4.74
CA ILE A 211 8.78 5.64 -5.95
C ILE A 211 9.23 6.58 -7.08
N ASP A 212 10.47 6.44 -7.51
CA ASP A 212 11.04 7.25 -8.60
C ASP A 212 10.76 6.55 -9.95
N ASN A 213 9.50 6.62 -10.39
CA ASN A 213 9.04 6.01 -11.64
C ASN A 213 8.08 6.95 -12.38
N ALA A 214 8.60 7.63 -13.41
CA ALA A 214 7.82 8.58 -14.21
C ALA A 214 6.62 7.94 -14.92
N HIS A 215 6.73 6.67 -15.28
CA HIS A 215 5.63 5.95 -15.94
C HIS A 215 4.48 5.69 -14.97
N SER A 216 4.79 5.28 -13.73
CA SER A 216 3.78 5.12 -12.68
C SER A 216 3.11 6.46 -12.36
N ALA A 217 3.88 7.54 -12.16
CA ALA A 217 3.32 8.86 -11.91
C ALA A 217 2.37 9.32 -13.01
N ARG A 218 2.71 9.06 -14.28
CA ARG A 218 1.84 9.37 -15.42
C ARG A 218 0.60 8.50 -15.46
N ALA A 219 0.74 7.20 -15.21
CA ALA A 219 -0.39 6.28 -15.22
C ALA A 219 -1.40 6.63 -14.13
N GLU A 220 -0.94 6.99 -12.95
CA GLU A 220 -1.79 7.42 -11.83
C GLU A 220 -2.56 8.71 -12.16
N CYS A 221 -1.91 9.71 -12.79
CA CYS A 221 -2.62 10.89 -13.28
C CYS A 221 -3.71 10.55 -14.31
N LEU A 222 -3.46 9.56 -15.18
CA LEU A 222 -4.44 9.09 -16.16
C LEU A 222 -5.58 8.28 -15.54
N LEU A 223 -5.32 7.53 -14.46
CA LEU A 223 -6.33 6.73 -13.73
C LEU A 223 -7.18 7.58 -12.79
N SER A 224 -6.71 8.76 -12.43
CA SER A 224 -7.44 9.68 -11.56
C SER A 224 -8.71 10.17 -12.27
N GLU A 225 -9.84 9.69 -11.82
CA GLU A 225 -11.15 9.97 -12.43
C GLU A 225 -11.50 11.46 -12.27
N ASN A 226 -11.74 12.16 -13.38
CA ASN A 226 -11.88 13.62 -13.41
C ASN A 226 -10.75 14.38 -12.72
N GLY A 227 -9.54 13.83 -12.74
CA GLY A 227 -8.38 14.38 -12.07
C GLY A 227 -7.88 15.68 -12.70
N PHE A 228 -7.48 16.64 -11.89
CA PHE A 228 -6.81 17.85 -12.31
C PHE A 228 -5.73 18.29 -11.31
N GLY A 229 -4.70 18.91 -11.84
CA GLY A 229 -3.62 19.43 -11.02
C GLY A 229 -3.56 20.95 -11.04
N LEU A 230 -3.15 21.54 -9.90
CA LEU A 230 -2.83 22.95 -9.76
C LEU A 230 -1.47 23.09 -9.10
N GLY A 231 -0.58 23.93 -9.63
CA GLY A 231 0.76 24.03 -9.09
C GLY A 231 1.45 25.35 -9.39
N TYR A 232 2.60 25.53 -8.75
CA TYR A 232 3.40 26.74 -8.82
C TYR A 232 4.79 26.43 -9.35
N PHE A 233 5.25 27.24 -10.29
CA PHE A 233 6.55 27.09 -10.90
C PHE A 233 7.53 28.15 -10.36
N SER A 234 8.78 27.72 -10.16
CA SER A 234 9.94 28.60 -10.01
C SER A 234 10.80 28.44 -11.26
N GLY A 235 10.71 29.41 -12.15
CA GLY A 235 11.25 29.28 -13.50
C GLY A 235 10.57 28.12 -14.25
N LYS A 236 11.34 27.09 -14.61
CA LYS A 236 10.81 25.89 -15.30
C LYS A 236 10.55 24.70 -14.35
N THR A 237 10.81 24.86 -13.06
CA THR A 237 10.68 23.78 -12.08
C THR A 237 9.35 23.91 -11.34
N LEU A 238 8.54 22.85 -11.35
CA LEU A 238 7.37 22.73 -10.49
C LEU A 238 7.84 22.65 -9.04
N SER A 239 7.53 23.68 -8.24
CA SER A 239 8.01 23.79 -6.86
C SER A 239 7.08 23.09 -5.86
N HIS A 240 5.77 23.28 -6.03
CA HIS A 240 4.75 22.64 -5.19
C HIS A 240 3.40 22.61 -5.94
N PHE A 241 2.57 21.64 -5.59
CA PHE A 241 1.34 21.37 -6.31
C PHE A 241 0.36 20.52 -5.50
N ILE A 242 -0.89 20.52 -5.96
CA ILE A 242 -1.94 19.58 -5.58
C ILE A 242 -2.48 18.87 -6.81
N TRP A 243 -2.91 17.63 -6.64
CA TRP A 243 -3.68 16.87 -7.62
C TRP A 243 -4.96 16.38 -6.96
N LEU A 244 -6.09 16.76 -7.52
CA LEU A 244 -7.44 16.49 -7.02
C LEU A 244 -8.20 15.63 -7.99
N SER A 245 -9.07 14.76 -7.46
CA SER A 245 -10.11 14.04 -8.22
C SER A 245 -11.46 14.25 -7.57
N GLY A 246 -12.54 14.13 -8.32
CA GLY A 246 -13.88 14.26 -7.76
C GLY A 246 -14.97 14.30 -8.80
N GLU A 247 -16.23 14.32 -8.34
CA GLU A 247 -17.40 14.32 -9.19
C GLU A 247 -18.22 15.61 -9.06
N GLY A 248 -18.58 16.17 -10.21
CA GLY A 248 -19.44 17.33 -10.30
C GLY A 248 -18.83 18.62 -9.76
N GLU A 249 -19.63 19.67 -9.71
CA GLU A 249 -19.18 21.01 -9.32
C GLU A 249 -18.78 21.10 -7.84
N HIS A 250 -19.56 20.45 -6.98
CA HIS A 250 -19.43 20.62 -5.53
C HIS A 250 -18.65 19.50 -4.82
N GLY A 251 -18.29 18.45 -5.55
CA GLY A 251 -17.59 17.28 -5.00
C GLY A 251 -18.53 16.30 -4.28
N PRO A 252 -18.01 15.51 -3.33
CA PRO A 252 -16.71 15.63 -2.68
C PRO A 252 -15.51 15.40 -3.60
N TYR A 253 -14.40 16.09 -3.30
CA TYR A 253 -13.13 15.89 -3.97
C TYR A 253 -12.14 15.16 -3.06
N THR A 254 -11.21 14.42 -3.66
CA THR A 254 -10.11 13.78 -2.96
C THR A 254 -8.80 14.42 -3.39
N LEU A 255 -7.98 14.82 -2.43
CA LEU A 255 -6.61 15.22 -2.66
C LEU A 255 -5.74 13.97 -2.82
N GLU A 256 -5.48 13.59 -4.07
CA GLU A 256 -4.73 12.39 -4.42
C GLU A 256 -3.24 12.55 -4.16
N LYS A 257 -2.69 13.74 -4.49
CA LYS A 257 -1.27 14.05 -4.34
C LYS A 257 -1.07 15.50 -3.91
N MET A 258 -0.07 15.69 -3.05
CA MET A 258 0.42 17.00 -2.67
C MET A 258 1.95 16.97 -2.56
N GLY A 259 2.62 17.83 -3.32
CA GLY A 259 4.07 17.97 -3.29
C GLY A 259 4.47 19.36 -2.82
N TYR A 260 5.35 19.45 -1.82
CA TYR A 260 5.92 20.71 -1.30
C TYR A 260 7.29 20.42 -0.67
N SER A 261 8.16 21.42 -0.56
CA SER A 261 9.51 21.27 -0.02
C SER A 261 9.72 21.99 1.32
N ASN A 262 8.80 22.86 1.72
CA ASN A 262 8.88 23.63 2.98
C ASN A 262 7.50 24.11 3.46
N GLY A 263 7.46 24.67 4.67
CA GLY A 263 6.22 25.11 5.30
C GLY A 263 5.51 26.26 4.55
N GLU A 264 6.24 27.16 3.91
CA GLU A 264 5.63 28.26 3.14
C GLU A 264 4.84 27.72 1.95
N GLN A 265 5.39 26.74 1.24
CA GLN A 265 4.72 26.07 0.15
C GLN A 265 3.48 25.28 0.62
N LEU A 266 3.59 24.58 1.76
CA LEU A 266 2.43 23.91 2.35
C LEU A 266 1.31 24.89 2.69
N LEU A 267 1.64 26.03 3.33
CA LEU A 267 0.66 27.06 3.67
C LEU A 267 0.01 27.66 2.41
N GLU A 268 0.77 27.85 1.33
CA GLU A 268 0.21 28.33 0.05
C GLU A 268 -0.72 27.30 -0.59
N LEU A 269 -0.40 25.98 -0.52
CA LEU A 269 -1.30 24.92 -0.99
C LEU A 269 -2.58 24.82 -0.16
N LEU A 270 -2.50 24.96 1.16
CA LEU A 270 -3.68 25.03 2.02
C LEU A 270 -4.54 26.27 1.71
N ALA A 271 -3.90 27.43 1.45
CA ALA A 271 -4.60 28.62 1.01
C ALA A 271 -5.25 28.46 -0.38
N LEU A 272 -4.60 27.71 -1.28
CA LEU A 272 -5.16 27.35 -2.57
C LEU A 272 -6.41 26.46 -2.41
N LEU A 273 -6.34 25.42 -1.57
CA LEU A 273 -7.51 24.60 -1.26
C LEU A 273 -8.66 25.42 -0.69
N LYS A 274 -8.36 26.32 0.26
CA LYS A 274 -9.34 27.26 0.82
C LYS A 274 -9.99 28.15 -0.23
N SER A 275 -9.24 28.57 -1.25
CA SER A 275 -9.74 29.46 -2.30
C SER A 275 -10.74 28.77 -3.26
N LEU A 276 -10.86 27.43 -3.18
CA LEU A 276 -11.84 26.65 -3.95
C LEU A 276 -13.17 26.46 -3.22
N ALA A 277 -13.32 26.99 -2.01
CA ALA A 277 -14.45 26.74 -1.12
C ALA A 277 -15.78 27.34 -1.60
N ASP A 278 -15.76 28.25 -2.58
CA ASP A 278 -16.99 28.76 -3.21
C ASP A 278 -17.68 27.73 -4.10
N GLN A 279 -16.93 26.76 -4.61
CA GLN A 279 -17.43 25.68 -5.45
C GLN A 279 -17.35 24.33 -4.80
N ILE A 280 -16.26 24.00 -4.11
CA ILE A 280 -16.00 22.68 -3.52
C ILE A 280 -16.43 22.69 -2.04
N TYR A 281 -17.37 21.82 -1.68
CA TYR A 281 -17.95 21.76 -0.34
C TYR A 281 -17.30 20.74 0.59
N SER A 282 -16.57 19.77 0.05
CA SER A 282 -15.81 18.81 0.84
C SER A 282 -14.56 18.36 0.11
N ILE A 283 -13.43 18.36 0.81
CA ILE A 283 -12.16 17.76 0.35
C ILE A 283 -11.73 16.71 1.35
N LYS A 284 -11.48 15.50 0.84
CA LYS A 284 -10.88 14.40 1.56
C LYS A 284 -9.37 14.43 1.34
N LEU A 285 -8.58 14.36 2.42
CA LEU A 285 -7.12 14.40 2.35
C LEU A 285 -6.47 13.64 3.50
N ARG A 286 -5.31 13.07 3.23
CA ARG A 286 -4.44 12.53 4.27
C ARG A 286 -3.69 13.66 4.97
N GLU A 287 -3.55 13.55 6.28
CA GLU A 287 -2.79 14.51 7.07
C GLU A 287 -1.33 14.53 6.64
N PRO A 288 -0.75 15.71 6.34
CA PRO A 288 0.66 15.81 6.05
C PRO A 288 1.53 15.29 7.22
N PRO A 289 2.66 14.62 6.95
CA PRO A 289 3.53 14.11 8.01
C PRO A 289 3.98 15.21 8.97
N GLU A 290 3.98 14.90 10.27
CA GLU A 290 4.44 15.80 11.35
C GLU A 290 3.63 17.11 11.48
N ILE A 291 2.51 17.23 10.80
CA ILE A 291 1.58 18.35 10.88
C ILE A 291 0.27 17.86 11.53
N GLN A 292 -0.18 18.55 12.56
CA GLN A 292 -1.51 18.35 13.13
C GLN A 292 -2.51 19.24 12.40
N LEU A 293 -3.12 18.72 11.33
CA LEU A 293 -4.01 19.49 10.45
C LEU A 293 -5.20 20.09 11.20
N GLN A 294 -5.73 19.41 12.21
CA GLN A 294 -6.81 19.91 13.05
C GLN A 294 -6.51 21.30 13.65
N SER A 295 -5.25 21.59 13.99
CA SER A 295 -4.83 22.88 14.52
C SER A 295 -4.87 24.01 13.47
N MET A 296 -5.05 23.67 12.21
CA MET A 296 -5.14 24.60 11.07
C MET A 296 -6.58 24.73 10.55
N LEU A 297 -7.57 24.24 11.30
CA LEU A 297 -9.00 24.29 10.97
C LEU A 297 -9.74 25.21 11.95
N LYS A 298 -10.70 25.96 11.44
CA LYS A 298 -11.64 26.76 12.25
C LYS A 298 -12.72 25.86 12.83
N ARG A 299 -12.80 25.79 14.17
CA ARG A 299 -13.89 25.13 14.90
C ARG A 299 -14.20 23.71 14.40
N PRO A 300 -13.20 22.80 14.28
CA PRO A 300 -13.36 21.49 13.64
C PRO A 300 -14.48 20.66 14.26
N PHE A 301 -14.69 20.70 15.58
CA PHE A 301 -15.76 19.94 16.24
C PHE A 301 -17.16 20.47 15.93
N ARG A 302 -17.31 21.80 15.83
CA ARG A 302 -18.60 22.40 15.47
C ARG A 302 -18.95 22.08 14.02
N GLU A 303 -17.97 22.11 13.14
CA GLU A 303 -18.13 21.78 11.72
C GLU A 303 -18.55 20.31 11.53
N GLN A 304 -17.90 19.38 12.23
CA GLN A 304 -18.32 17.98 12.25
C GLN A 304 -19.76 17.82 12.69
N ALA A 305 -20.16 18.50 13.77
CA ALA A 305 -21.53 18.41 14.29
C ALA A 305 -22.58 18.98 13.32
N ILE A 306 -22.27 20.07 12.60
CA ILE A 306 -23.19 20.67 11.63
C ILE A 306 -23.28 19.85 10.35
N ALA A 307 -22.14 19.31 9.87
CA ALA A 307 -22.07 18.55 8.64
C ALA A 307 -22.43 17.06 8.82
N GLU A 308 -22.83 16.65 10.03
CA GLU A 308 -23.20 15.26 10.33
C GLU A 308 -24.27 14.76 9.37
N LYS A 309 -24.04 13.59 8.77
CA LYS A 309 -24.94 12.92 7.82
C LYS A 309 -25.17 13.68 6.52
N GLY A 310 -24.42 13.35 5.54
CA GLY A 310 -24.56 13.85 4.19
C GLY A 310 -23.32 13.61 3.36
N LYS A 311 -23.42 13.87 2.09
CA LYS A 311 -22.33 13.68 1.11
C LYS A 311 -21.11 14.61 1.38
N TYR A 312 -21.32 15.69 2.13
CA TYR A 312 -20.30 16.70 2.45
C TYR A 312 -19.96 16.75 3.95
N TYR A 313 -20.18 15.67 4.68
CA TYR A 313 -19.90 15.67 6.10
C TYR A 313 -18.40 15.84 6.40
N ALA A 314 -18.12 16.57 7.47
CA ALA A 314 -16.76 16.73 7.97
C ALA A 314 -16.43 15.61 8.95
N GLU A 315 -15.31 14.94 8.73
CA GLU A 315 -14.88 13.82 9.59
C GLU A 315 -13.38 13.72 9.69
N GLN A 316 -12.91 13.03 10.70
CA GLN A 316 -11.54 12.57 10.84
C GLN A 316 -11.56 11.07 11.07
N ASN A 317 -10.94 10.33 10.17
CA ASN A 317 -10.75 8.89 10.26
C ASN A 317 -9.29 8.55 10.54
N THR A 318 -9.07 7.50 11.31
CA THR A 318 -7.73 7.01 11.63
C THR A 318 -7.69 5.52 11.38
N TYR A 319 -6.84 5.08 10.47
CA TYR A 319 -6.67 3.66 10.12
C TYR A 319 -5.29 3.39 9.53
N ALA A 320 -4.85 2.13 9.66
CA ALA A 320 -3.66 1.66 8.96
C ALA A 320 -4.08 1.12 7.58
N TRP A 321 -3.52 1.67 6.51
CA TRP A 321 -3.86 1.29 5.14
C TRP A 321 -2.73 0.57 4.42
N TYR A 322 -1.55 0.48 5.03
CA TYR A 322 -0.37 -0.13 4.45
C TYR A 322 0.22 -1.20 5.35
N GLN A 323 1.01 -2.09 4.76
CA GLN A 323 1.82 -3.06 5.46
C GLN A 323 3.26 -3.00 4.98
N LEU A 324 4.19 -3.42 5.83
CA LEU A 324 5.62 -3.44 5.55
C LEU A 324 6.28 -4.72 6.08
N ARG A 325 7.41 -5.09 5.48
CA ARG A 325 8.22 -6.21 5.96
C ARG A 325 9.70 -6.03 5.65
N ILE A 326 10.54 -6.59 6.51
CA ILE A 326 11.99 -6.69 6.30
C ILE A 326 12.31 -7.75 5.24
N LEU A 327 13.22 -7.42 4.32
CA LEU A 327 13.81 -8.33 3.33
C LEU A 327 15.31 -8.58 3.59
N ASP A 328 16.01 -7.60 4.17
CA ASP A 328 17.38 -7.71 4.64
C ASP A 328 17.49 -7.17 6.07
N LEU A 329 17.54 -8.10 7.04
CA LEU A 329 17.59 -7.76 8.45
C LEU A 329 18.85 -6.96 8.81
N ARG A 330 20.00 -7.26 8.19
CA ARG A 330 21.26 -6.58 8.51
C ARG A 330 21.22 -5.13 8.05
N ALA A 331 20.78 -4.90 6.83
CA ALA A 331 20.63 -3.55 6.28
C ALA A 331 19.66 -2.71 7.13
N CYS A 332 18.49 -3.27 7.46
CA CYS A 332 17.48 -2.58 8.26
C CYS A 332 17.96 -2.27 9.68
N VAL A 333 18.58 -3.24 10.39
CA VAL A 333 19.12 -3.00 11.75
C VAL A 333 20.24 -1.96 11.71
N SER A 334 21.13 -2.02 10.71
CA SER A 334 22.25 -1.08 10.58
C SER A 334 21.82 0.36 10.29
N ALA A 335 20.60 0.56 9.82
CA ALA A 335 20.02 1.88 9.58
C ALA A 335 19.52 2.59 10.84
N VAL A 336 19.35 1.85 11.95
CA VAL A 336 18.91 2.42 13.23
C VAL A 336 20.11 2.97 14.00
N SER A 337 20.02 4.22 14.50
CA SER A 337 21.00 4.84 15.36
C SER A 337 20.36 5.19 16.71
N PHE A 338 20.93 4.69 17.79
CA PHE A 338 20.45 4.92 19.15
C PHE A 338 21.57 5.47 20.06
N ALA A 339 21.40 6.69 20.53
CA ALA A 339 22.39 7.36 21.37
C ALA A 339 22.39 6.93 22.85
N GLY A 340 21.40 6.11 23.27
CA GLY A 340 21.32 5.57 24.63
C GLY A 340 22.30 4.43 24.90
N SER A 341 22.18 3.80 26.07
CA SER A 341 22.97 2.62 26.40
C SER A 341 22.72 1.49 25.40
N PRO A 342 23.75 0.83 24.88
CA PRO A 342 23.56 -0.23 23.89
C PRO A 342 22.66 -1.36 24.38
N VAL A 343 21.71 -1.78 23.56
CA VAL A 343 20.79 -2.87 23.84
C VAL A 343 21.24 -4.10 23.05
N ARG A 344 21.68 -5.15 23.75
CA ARG A 344 22.20 -6.41 23.18
C ARG A 344 21.29 -7.57 23.52
N PHE A 345 20.96 -8.38 22.53
CA PHE A 345 20.11 -9.56 22.71
C PHE A 345 20.28 -10.59 21.60
N ASN A 346 19.80 -11.79 21.86
CA ASN A 346 19.60 -12.81 20.85
C ASN A 346 18.22 -12.63 20.22
N LEU A 347 18.13 -12.67 18.89
CA LEU A 347 16.85 -12.65 18.16
C LEU A 347 16.57 -14.03 17.57
N SER A 348 15.41 -14.60 17.90
CA SER A 348 14.86 -15.79 17.25
C SER A 348 13.70 -15.34 16.35
N LEU A 349 13.92 -15.34 15.04
CA LEU A 349 13.00 -14.79 14.07
C LEU A 349 12.36 -15.88 13.23
N THR A 350 11.04 -15.92 13.14
CA THR A 350 10.30 -16.80 12.23
C THR A 350 9.85 -16.01 10.99
N ASP A 351 9.82 -16.66 9.83
CA ASP A 351 9.39 -16.03 8.59
C ASP A 351 8.53 -17.02 7.75
N PRO A 352 7.22 -16.77 7.64
CA PRO A 352 6.30 -17.68 6.95
C PRO A 352 6.55 -17.76 5.44
N VAL A 353 7.24 -16.80 4.83
CA VAL A 353 7.52 -16.78 3.39
C VAL A 353 8.34 -17.98 2.95
N THR A 354 9.11 -18.59 3.84
CA THR A 354 9.95 -19.77 3.54
C THR A 354 9.10 -20.92 3.02
N GLU A 355 8.03 -21.25 3.72
CA GLU A 355 7.11 -22.35 3.34
C GLU A 355 6.36 -22.02 2.05
N VAL A 356 5.91 -20.76 1.91
CA VAL A 356 5.21 -20.30 0.70
C VAL A 356 6.10 -20.40 -0.54
N LEU A 357 7.38 -19.98 -0.43
CA LEU A 357 8.33 -20.10 -1.54
C LEU A 357 8.66 -21.56 -1.88
N GLN A 358 8.73 -22.43 -0.88
CA GLN A 358 8.90 -23.87 -1.12
C GLN A 358 7.72 -24.46 -1.90
N ALA A 359 6.49 -24.13 -1.51
CA ALA A 359 5.29 -24.53 -2.23
C ALA A 359 5.26 -23.97 -3.66
N ALA A 360 5.59 -22.69 -3.85
CA ALA A 360 5.64 -22.07 -5.17
C ALA A 360 6.68 -22.71 -6.09
N LYS A 361 7.84 -23.12 -5.56
CA LYS A 361 8.89 -23.84 -6.32
C LYS A 361 8.45 -25.23 -6.79
N GLN A 362 7.47 -25.86 -6.14
CA GLN A 362 6.89 -27.12 -6.59
C GLN A 362 5.99 -26.94 -7.84
N VAL A 363 5.39 -25.75 -7.99
CA VAL A 363 4.53 -25.43 -9.15
C VAL A 363 5.36 -25.04 -10.38
N THR A 364 6.54 -24.45 -10.21
CA THR A 364 7.39 -24.01 -11.31
C THR A 364 8.87 -24.12 -11.01
N THR A 365 9.66 -24.50 -12.03
CA THR A 365 11.13 -24.47 -11.97
C THR A 365 11.72 -23.08 -12.27
N LYS A 366 10.88 -22.08 -12.54
CA LYS A 366 11.31 -20.72 -12.91
C LYS A 366 11.72 -19.86 -11.73
N ILE A 367 11.28 -20.23 -10.50
CA ILE A 367 11.69 -19.55 -9.27
C ILE A 367 13.10 -19.99 -8.89
N LYS A 368 14.09 -19.19 -9.24
CA LYS A 368 15.52 -19.49 -9.05
C LYS A 368 16.20 -18.59 -8.01
N GLU A 369 15.47 -17.66 -7.44
CA GLU A 369 16.01 -16.74 -6.45
C GLU A 369 16.43 -17.53 -5.18
N PRO A 370 17.65 -17.29 -4.66
CA PRO A 370 18.17 -18.02 -3.50
C PRO A 370 17.53 -17.57 -2.18
N TRP A 371 16.96 -16.37 -2.15
CA TRP A 371 16.35 -15.83 -0.96
C TRP A 371 15.12 -16.67 -0.52
N THR A 372 15.07 -16.99 0.75
CA THR A 372 14.02 -17.84 1.35
C THR A 372 13.39 -17.21 2.59
N GLY A 373 13.57 -15.91 2.78
CA GLY A 373 13.13 -15.19 3.97
C GLY A 373 14.31 -14.78 4.86
N VAL A 374 13.96 -14.14 5.97
CA VAL A 374 14.91 -13.64 6.98
C VAL A 374 14.83 -14.42 8.30
N GLY A 375 14.09 -15.52 8.32
CA GLY A 375 13.98 -16.39 9.50
C GLY A 375 15.34 -16.93 9.94
N GLY A 376 15.55 -17.05 11.26
CA GLY A 376 16.79 -17.56 11.82
C GLY A 376 17.12 -17.00 13.19
N HIS A 377 18.34 -17.25 13.63
CA HIS A 377 18.86 -16.75 14.91
C HIS A 377 19.91 -15.68 14.65
N TYR A 378 19.81 -14.57 15.36
CA TYR A 378 20.74 -13.44 15.20
C TYR A 378 21.26 -12.95 16.56
N ALA A 379 22.51 -12.49 16.57
CA ALA A 379 23.01 -11.60 17.61
C ALA A 379 22.75 -10.16 17.15
N VAL A 380 22.00 -9.38 17.94
CA VAL A 380 21.59 -8.02 17.63
C VAL A 380 22.12 -7.06 18.68
N GLU A 381 22.60 -5.90 18.22
CA GLU A 381 22.98 -4.77 19.05
C GLU A 381 22.38 -3.49 18.45
N PHE A 382 21.63 -2.73 19.26
CA PHE A 382 21.22 -1.37 18.97
C PHE A 382 22.07 -0.39 19.78
N GLY A 383 22.63 0.60 19.11
CA GLY A 383 23.48 1.63 19.68
C GLY A 383 23.76 2.73 18.67
N VAL A 384 24.78 3.54 18.88
CA VAL A 384 25.23 4.55 17.90
C VAL A 384 25.55 3.92 16.54
N LYS A 385 26.06 2.68 16.56
CA LYS A 385 26.19 1.80 15.39
C LYS A 385 25.49 0.50 15.70
N SER A 386 24.37 0.28 15.05
CA SER A 386 23.58 -0.94 15.23
C SER A 386 24.04 -2.05 14.29
N SER A 387 23.87 -3.29 14.71
CA SER A 387 24.27 -4.45 13.92
C SER A 387 23.41 -5.69 14.19
N ALA A 388 23.23 -6.51 13.17
CA ALA A 388 22.66 -7.85 13.28
C ALA A 388 23.54 -8.86 12.55
N ARG A 389 23.84 -9.97 13.23
CA ARG A 389 24.66 -11.05 12.68
C ARG A 389 23.91 -12.38 12.79
N LEU A 390 23.72 -13.03 11.64
CA LEU A 390 23.15 -14.37 11.59
C LEU A 390 24.07 -15.35 12.32
N MET A 391 23.50 -16.16 13.20
CA MET A 391 24.19 -17.13 14.04
C MET A 391 23.78 -18.55 13.66
N PRO A 392 24.72 -19.51 13.64
CA PRO A 392 24.35 -20.92 13.56
C PRO A 392 23.47 -21.34 14.74
N ALA A 393 22.60 -22.32 14.53
CA ALA A 393 21.81 -22.91 15.62
C ALA A 393 22.73 -23.36 16.77
N GLY A 394 22.38 -23.01 17.99
CA GLY A 394 23.14 -23.35 19.20
C GLY A 394 24.39 -22.49 19.49
N LYS A 395 24.69 -21.45 18.69
CA LYS A 395 25.81 -20.51 18.86
C LYS A 395 25.39 -19.15 19.44
N LEU A 396 24.16 -19.02 19.91
CA LEU A 396 23.69 -17.82 20.61
C LEU A 396 24.40 -17.67 21.96
N ASP A 397 24.67 -16.41 22.35
CA ASP A 397 25.24 -16.10 23.65
C ASP A 397 24.21 -16.31 24.76
N LYS A 398 24.40 -17.35 25.58
CA LYS A 398 23.47 -17.72 26.66
C LYS A 398 23.39 -16.67 27.78
N SER A 399 24.33 -15.73 27.84
CA SER A 399 24.32 -14.63 28.82
C SER A 399 23.37 -13.50 28.44
N LEU A 400 23.00 -13.40 27.14
CA LEU A 400 22.10 -12.37 26.64
C LEU A 400 20.64 -12.82 26.66
N PRO A 401 19.71 -11.91 26.94
CA PRO A 401 18.27 -12.19 26.81
C PRO A 401 17.92 -12.52 25.36
N THR A 402 16.86 -13.32 25.18
CA THR A 402 16.34 -13.67 23.86
C THR A 402 15.01 -12.98 23.61
N LEU A 403 14.89 -12.36 22.42
CA LEU A 403 13.64 -11.88 21.84
C LEU A 403 13.20 -12.86 20.75
N SER A 404 11.97 -13.34 20.83
CA SER A 404 11.38 -14.26 19.87
C SER A 404 10.12 -13.63 19.25
N CYS A 405 10.04 -13.57 17.93
CA CYS A 405 8.87 -13.07 17.22
C CYS A 405 8.89 -13.51 15.75
N SER A 406 7.82 -13.18 15.04
CA SER A 406 7.74 -13.28 13.58
C SER A 406 8.33 -12.05 12.88
N VAL A 407 8.60 -12.15 11.58
CA VAL A 407 9.18 -11.05 10.79
C VAL A 407 8.25 -9.85 10.68
N ASP A 408 6.94 -10.06 10.61
CA ASP A 408 5.93 -8.99 10.61
C ASP A 408 5.96 -8.20 11.93
N THR A 409 5.99 -8.88 13.07
CA THR A 409 6.15 -8.25 14.40
C THR A 409 7.47 -7.49 14.52
N PHE A 410 8.58 -8.09 14.07
CA PHE A 410 9.89 -7.41 14.13
C PHE A 410 9.96 -6.21 13.18
N SER A 411 9.30 -6.28 12.03
CA SER A 411 9.17 -5.15 11.12
C SER A 411 8.40 -3.98 11.76
N ARG A 412 7.29 -4.27 12.45
CA ARG A 412 6.52 -3.28 13.20
C ARG A 412 7.33 -2.63 14.32
N LEU A 413 8.13 -3.43 15.03
CA LEU A 413 9.03 -2.94 16.08
C LEU A 413 10.08 -1.99 15.49
N LEU A 414 10.78 -2.42 14.43
CA LEU A 414 11.91 -1.69 13.87
C LEU A 414 11.50 -0.32 13.29
N TRP A 415 10.30 -0.26 12.67
CA TRP A 415 9.73 1.01 12.21
C TRP A 415 8.94 1.77 13.29
N GLY A 416 8.99 1.36 14.55
CA GLY A 416 8.32 2.06 15.64
C GLY A 416 6.80 2.21 15.45
N VAL A 417 6.16 1.25 14.79
CA VAL A 417 4.70 1.21 14.68
C VAL A 417 4.05 1.10 16.04
N ALA A 418 4.66 0.31 16.92
CA ALA A 418 4.28 0.21 18.32
C ALA A 418 5.52 -0.14 19.18
N PRO A 419 5.55 0.25 20.47
CA PRO A 419 6.59 -0.13 21.41
C PRO A 419 6.70 -1.65 21.58
N ALA A 420 7.89 -2.15 21.94
CA ALA A 420 8.13 -3.57 22.20
C ALA A 420 7.18 -4.13 23.28
N THR A 421 6.93 -3.35 24.35
CA THR A 421 5.98 -3.70 25.41
C THR A 421 4.56 -3.88 24.91
N SER A 422 4.11 -3.07 23.95
CA SER A 422 2.78 -3.20 23.33
C SER A 422 2.71 -4.37 22.35
N LEU A 423 3.76 -4.59 21.53
CA LEU A 423 3.84 -5.73 20.62
C LEU A 423 3.89 -7.08 21.34
N ALA A 424 4.39 -7.12 22.56
CA ALA A 424 4.30 -8.31 23.40
C ALA A 424 2.86 -8.68 23.77
N ILE A 425 1.96 -7.70 23.77
CA ILE A 425 0.52 -7.92 24.06
C ILE A 425 -0.23 -8.27 22.76
N SER A 426 -0.01 -7.51 21.69
CA SER A 426 -0.83 -7.56 20.48
C SER A 426 -0.32 -8.53 19.41
N ASP A 427 1.01 -8.80 19.35
CA ASP A 427 1.67 -9.48 18.23
C ASP A 427 2.48 -10.72 18.65
N GLY A 428 2.36 -11.14 19.90
CA GLY A 428 3.04 -12.33 20.39
C GLY A 428 4.57 -12.22 20.45
N LEU A 429 5.13 -11.00 20.55
CA LEU A 429 6.54 -10.79 20.79
C LEU A 429 6.89 -11.27 22.18
N GLN A 430 7.89 -12.13 22.33
CA GLN A 430 8.28 -12.74 23.57
C GLN A 430 9.70 -12.33 23.95
N ALA A 431 9.87 -11.72 25.11
CA ALA A 431 11.16 -11.38 25.71
C ALA A 431 10.99 -11.11 27.21
N PRO A 432 12.08 -11.11 28.01
CA PRO A 432 12.04 -10.62 29.39
C PRO A 432 11.60 -9.14 29.42
N GLN A 433 10.82 -8.76 30.44
CA GLN A 433 10.28 -7.39 30.58
C GLN A 433 11.38 -6.32 30.55
N THR A 434 12.56 -6.63 31.14
CA THR A 434 13.71 -5.72 31.11
C THR A 434 14.21 -5.42 29.71
N LEU A 435 14.19 -6.41 28.79
CA LEU A 435 14.55 -6.21 27.39
C LEU A 435 13.47 -5.42 26.65
N LEU A 436 12.19 -5.73 26.87
CA LEU A 436 11.07 -4.98 26.24
C LEU A 436 11.16 -3.49 26.58
N SER A 437 11.31 -3.16 27.88
CA SER A 437 11.43 -1.77 28.33
C SER A 437 12.70 -1.07 27.81
N ALA A 438 13.79 -1.81 27.60
CA ALA A 438 15.01 -1.26 27.02
C ALA A 438 14.88 -0.99 25.51
N LEU A 439 14.03 -1.73 24.81
CA LEU A 439 13.77 -1.57 23.36
C LEU A 439 12.79 -0.42 23.05
N ASP A 440 11.87 -0.09 23.94
CA ASP A 440 10.86 0.94 23.70
C ASP A 440 11.44 2.30 23.25
N PRO A 441 12.52 2.83 23.86
CA PRO A 441 13.09 4.11 23.46
C PRO A 441 14.03 4.04 22.25
N VAL A 442 14.28 2.86 21.69
CA VAL A 442 15.27 2.67 20.60
C VAL A 442 14.75 3.20 19.27
N PHE A 443 13.46 3.06 19.01
CA PHE A 443 12.89 3.27 17.68
C PHE A 443 12.13 4.59 17.58
N LYS A 444 12.35 5.30 16.46
CA LYS A 444 11.54 6.47 16.10
C LYS A 444 10.12 5.99 15.81
N THR A 445 9.12 6.66 16.36
CA THR A 445 7.71 6.29 16.26
C THR A 445 7.00 6.97 15.10
N ASN A 446 5.77 6.51 14.80
CA ASN A 446 4.86 7.10 13.80
C ASN A 446 5.44 7.14 12.38
N PRO A 447 5.82 6.00 11.79
CA PRO A 447 6.24 5.97 10.41
C PRO A 447 5.08 6.35 9.48
N ASN A 448 5.32 7.28 8.56
CA ASN A 448 4.30 7.72 7.61
C ASN A 448 4.80 7.59 6.17
N PRO A 449 4.22 6.70 5.35
CA PRO A 449 4.64 6.49 3.96
C PRO A 449 4.23 7.62 3.02
N VAL A 450 3.38 8.53 3.48
CA VAL A 450 2.80 9.65 2.73
C VAL A 450 1.79 9.18 1.69
N TRP A 451 2.07 9.21 0.38
CA TRP A 451 1.09 8.91 -0.68
C TRP A 451 1.53 7.86 -1.69
N ASP A 452 2.71 7.29 -1.57
CA ASP A 452 3.36 6.63 -2.70
C ASP A 452 3.19 5.11 -2.75
N PHE A 453 1.99 4.57 -2.54
CA PHE A 453 1.62 3.23 -3.05
C PHE A 453 0.16 2.87 -3.06
#